data_ca1dca8e5b61650bca660291472fbdc5
#
_entry.id   ca1dca8e5b61650bca660291472fbdc5
#
_cell.length_a   1.000
_cell.length_b   1.000
_cell.length_c   1.000
_cell.angle_alpha   90.00
_cell.angle_beta   90.00
_cell.angle_gamma   90.00
#
_symmetry.space_group_name_H-M   'P 1'
#
loop_
_entity.id
_entity.type
_entity.pdbx_description
1 polymer ?
#
loop_
_entity_poly.entity_id
_entity_poly.type
_entity_poly.pdbx_seq_one_letter_code
_entity_poly.pdbx_strand_id
1 'polypeptide(L)'
;MAVRVAINGFGRIGRNILRAIMESGRKDIEVVAINDLGPVETNAHLFRFDSVHGRFNGEVKVAGDTIDVGRGPIKVTAERDPSKLPHKAMGVDIALECTGIFTSKEKASAHITAGAKRVLVSAPADHADLTVVYGVNHDKLTKDHVIVSNASCTTNCLAPVVKVLNDAIGIEHGFMTTIHAYTGDQPTLDTMHKDLYRGRAAALSMIPTSTGAAKAVGLVLPELNGKLDGVAIRVPTPNVSMIDFKFVAKRKTDKDEVNKSIKLASANQLKGILGWTDQPNVSIDFNHDSHSSTFHMDQTKVMDGTLVRVMSWYDNEWGFSNRMADTAVAMGKLG
;
A
#
# COMPACT_ATOMS: atom_id res chain seq x y z
N MET A 1 -0.83 -20.96 13.97
CA MET A 1 -2.19 -20.37 14.10
C MET A 1 -2.28 -19.19 13.15
N ALA A 2 -3.48 -18.89 12.65
CA ALA A 2 -3.70 -17.69 11.84
C ALA A 2 -3.51 -16.43 12.70
N VAL A 3 -2.93 -15.37 12.11
CA VAL A 3 -2.82 -14.06 12.76
C VAL A 3 -4.19 -13.40 12.78
N ARG A 4 -4.67 -13.05 13.97
CA ARG A 4 -6.00 -12.45 14.17
C ARG A 4 -5.92 -10.94 14.04
N VAL A 5 -6.62 -10.37 13.07
CA VAL A 5 -6.56 -8.94 12.78
C VAL A 5 -7.91 -8.26 12.94
N ALA A 6 -7.89 -7.01 13.38
CA ALA A 6 -9.03 -6.09 13.35
C ALA A 6 -8.76 -4.96 12.37
N ILE A 7 -9.73 -4.62 11.52
CA ILE A 7 -9.63 -3.52 10.56
C ILE A 7 -10.35 -2.29 11.15
N ASN A 8 -9.61 -1.21 11.39
CA ASN A 8 -10.16 0.08 11.78
C ASN A 8 -10.22 1.00 10.56
N GLY A 9 -11.41 1.36 10.13
CA GLY A 9 -11.69 2.05 8.87
C GLY A 9 -11.94 1.07 7.72
N PHE A 10 -13.20 0.91 7.35
CA PHE A 10 -13.64 0.02 6.28
C PHE A 10 -13.91 0.79 4.98
N GLY A 11 -13.04 1.78 4.71
CA GLY A 11 -12.96 2.51 3.44
C GLY A 11 -12.38 1.67 2.31
N ARG A 12 -11.84 2.32 1.28
CA ARG A 12 -11.25 1.62 0.12
C ARG A 12 -10.23 0.55 0.55
N ILE A 13 -9.23 0.95 1.34
CA ILE A 13 -8.13 0.05 1.74
C ILE A 13 -8.60 -1.05 2.68
N GLY A 14 -9.39 -0.72 3.71
CA GLY A 14 -9.89 -1.75 4.64
C GLY A 14 -10.73 -2.82 3.95
N ARG A 15 -11.62 -2.43 3.01
CA ARG A 15 -12.40 -3.39 2.21
C ARG A 15 -11.53 -4.23 1.28
N ASN A 16 -10.53 -3.61 0.62
CA ASN A 16 -9.64 -4.34 -0.28
C ASN A 16 -8.69 -5.28 0.45
N ILE A 17 -8.28 -4.99 1.68
CA ILE A 17 -7.53 -5.94 2.52
C ILE A 17 -8.38 -7.19 2.77
N LEU A 18 -9.64 -7.04 3.20
CA LEU A 18 -10.51 -8.20 3.42
C LEU A 18 -10.75 -8.97 2.12
N ARG A 19 -10.99 -8.28 0.99
CA ARG A 19 -11.12 -8.94 -0.32
C ARG A 19 -9.86 -9.71 -0.70
N ALA A 20 -8.67 -9.10 -0.56
CA ALA A 20 -7.39 -9.73 -0.90
C ALA A 20 -7.16 -11.00 -0.07
N ILE A 21 -7.48 -10.97 1.23
CA ILE A 21 -7.42 -12.14 2.11
C ILE A 21 -8.36 -13.25 1.64
N MET A 22 -9.59 -12.90 1.24
CA MET A 22 -10.58 -13.88 0.81
C MET A 22 -10.24 -14.46 -0.56
N GLU A 23 -9.93 -13.62 -1.54
CA GLU A 23 -9.68 -14.00 -2.92
C GLU A 23 -8.37 -14.78 -3.09
N SER A 24 -7.34 -14.47 -2.32
CA SER A 24 -6.08 -15.24 -2.31
C SER A 24 -6.22 -16.64 -1.69
N GLY A 25 -7.33 -16.94 -1.01
CA GLY A 25 -7.54 -18.21 -0.34
C GLY A 25 -6.60 -18.48 0.85
N ARG A 26 -5.78 -17.50 1.27
CA ARG A 26 -4.79 -17.65 2.35
C ARG A 26 -5.48 -17.94 3.69
N LYS A 27 -4.82 -18.76 4.50
CA LYS A 27 -5.35 -19.22 5.79
C LYS A 27 -4.48 -18.79 6.99
N ASP A 28 -3.43 -18.02 6.72
CA ASP A 28 -2.46 -17.56 7.71
C ASP A 28 -2.88 -16.26 8.41
N ILE A 29 -4.00 -15.66 8.00
CA ILE A 29 -4.57 -14.43 8.55
C ILE A 29 -6.11 -14.54 8.63
N GLU A 30 -6.69 -14.03 9.71
CA GLU A 30 -8.12 -14.03 9.98
C GLU A 30 -8.58 -12.64 10.41
N VAL A 31 -9.59 -12.08 9.72
CA VAL A 31 -10.22 -10.82 10.14
C VAL A 31 -11.32 -11.14 11.15
N VAL A 32 -11.17 -10.69 12.38
CA VAL A 32 -12.11 -10.98 13.48
C VAL A 32 -13.02 -9.81 13.82
N ALA A 33 -12.61 -8.59 13.48
CA ALA A 33 -13.41 -7.39 13.70
C ALA A 33 -13.19 -6.35 12.59
N ILE A 34 -14.22 -5.56 12.37
CA ILE A 34 -14.22 -4.36 11.54
C ILE A 34 -14.79 -3.21 12.40
N ASN A 35 -14.13 -2.06 12.38
CA ASN A 35 -14.69 -0.84 12.94
C ASN A 35 -14.87 0.20 11.84
N ASP A 36 -16.10 0.67 11.67
CA ASP A 36 -16.44 1.75 10.74
C ASP A 36 -17.71 2.47 11.23
N LEU A 37 -17.79 3.78 11.02
CA LEU A 37 -18.88 4.60 11.53
C LEU A 37 -20.17 4.49 10.72
N GLY A 38 -20.11 3.87 9.54
CA GLY A 38 -21.25 3.61 8.68
C GLY A 38 -22.08 2.41 9.15
N PRO A 39 -23.36 2.31 8.72
CA PRO A 39 -24.22 1.14 8.99
C PRO A 39 -23.61 -0.16 8.45
N VAL A 40 -23.86 -1.26 9.13
CA VAL A 40 -23.34 -2.59 8.76
C VAL A 40 -23.79 -3.00 7.34
N GLU A 41 -25.05 -2.73 7.00
CA GLU A 41 -25.63 -3.02 5.68
C GLU A 41 -24.91 -2.22 4.58
N THR A 42 -24.58 -0.95 4.83
CA THR A 42 -23.84 -0.10 3.88
C THR A 42 -22.43 -0.65 3.68
N ASN A 43 -21.76 -1.04 4.75
CA ASN A 43 -20.43 -1.65 4.68
C ASN A 43 -20.45 -2.97 3.89
N ALA A 44 -21.45 -3.83 4.15
CA ALA A 44 -21.65 -5.08 3.40
C ALA A 44 -21.98 -4.82 1.93
N HIS A 45 -22.79 -3.81 1.62
CA HIS A 45 -23.13 -3.42 0.24
C HIS A 45 -21.88 -2.97 -0.52
N LEU A 46 -21.08 -2.05 0.07
CA LEU A 46 -19.84 -1.54 -0.54
C LEU A 46 -18.73 -2.60 -0.60
N PHE A 47 -18.78 -3.62 0.22
CA PHE A 47 -17.90 -4.78 0.09
C PHE A 47 -18.33 -5.69 -1.06
N ARG A 48 -19.64 -5.88 -1.23
CA ARG A 48 -20.21 -6.73 -2.30
C ARG A 48 -20.00 -6.13 -3.67
N PHE A 49 -20.17 -4.82 -3.82
CA PHE A 49 -20.12 -4.10 -5.08
C PHE A 49 -19.04 -3.03 -5.04
N ASP A 50 -18.10 -3.12 -5.95
CA ASP A 50 -17.01 -2.16 -6.06
C ASP A 50 -16.89 -1.69 -7.52
N SER A 51 -16.89 -0.36 -7.72
CA SER A 51 -16.84 0.22 -9.07
C SER A 51 -15.51 0.00 -9.78
N VAL A 52 -14.44 -0.27 -9.02
CA VAL A 52 -13.07 -0.45 -9.53
C VAL A 52 -12.73 -1.93 -9.66
N HIS A 53 -12.97 -2.69 -8.57
CA HIS A 53 -12.59 -4.11 -8.48
C HIS A 53 -13.74 -5.07 -8.81
N GLY A 54 -14.91 -4.54 -9.15
CA GLY A 54 -16.06 -5.34 -9.53
C GLY A 54 -16.78 -6.01 -8.35
N ARG A 55 -17.70 -6.90 -8.67
CA ARG A 55 -18.48 -7.64 -7.68
C ARG A 55 -17.59 -8.66 -6.95
N PHE A 56 -17.72 -8.74 -5.61
CA PHE A 56 -17.06 -9.78 -4.82
C PHE A 56 -17.57 -11.18 -5.24
N ASN A 57 -16.64 -12.07 -5.51
CA ASN A 57 -16.95 -13.44 -5.91
C ASN A 57 -17.18 -14.33 -4.69
N GLY A 58 -18.31 -14.11 -4.02
CA GLY A 58 -18.72 -14.85 -2.84
C GLY A 58 -20.02 -14.32 -2.26
N GLU A 59 -20.59 -15.05 -1.31
CA GLU A 59 -21.76 -14.60 -0.57
C GLU A 59 -21.35 -13.62 0.54
N VAL A 60 -22.16 -12.58 0.74
CA VAL A 60 -22.00 -11.61 1.83
C VAL A 60 -23.29 -11.59 2.62
N LYS A 61 -23.25 -12.05 3.86
CA LYS A 61 -24.39 -12.10 4.78
C LYS A 61 -24.25 -11.03 5.86
N VAL A 62 -25.34 -10.43 6.24
CA VAL A 62 -25.44 -9.54 7.40
C VAL A 62 -26.37 -10.18 8.42
N ALA A 63 -25.94 -10.22 9.68
CA ALA A 63 -26.74 -10.70 10.78
C ALA A 63 -26.47 -9.84 12.02
N GLY A 64 -27.41 -8.94 12.35
CA GLY A 64 -27.24 -7.96 13.41
C GLY A 64 -26.01 -7.08 13.16
N ASP A 65 -25.05 -7.13 14.05
CA ASP A 65 -23.80 -6.36 13.98
C ASP A 65 -22.62 -7.17 13.42
N THR A 66 -22.90 -8.15 12.55
CA THR A 66 -21.86 -8.97 11.92
C THR A 66 -22.00 -9.02 10.40
N ILE A 67 -20.84 -9.15 9.74
CA ILE A 67 -20.74 -9.45 8.30
C ILE A 67 -20.02 -10.79 8.16
N ASP A 68 -20.59 -11.72 7.40
CA ASP A 68 -19.94 -12.96 7.00
C ASP A 68 -19.69 -12.96 5.50
N VAL A 69 -18.44 -13.18 5.12
CA VAL A 69 -17.96 -13.21 3.74
C VAL A 69 -17.48 -14.61 3.32
N GLY A 70 -17.94 -15.65 4.05
CA GLY A 70 -17.64 -17.05 3.75
C GLY A 70 -16.61 -17.72 4.66
N ARG A 71 -16.21 -17.06 5.78
CA ARG A 71 -15.34 -17.66 6.81
C ARG A 71 -15.86 -17.51 8.23
N GLY A 72 -17.15 -17.27 8.38
CA GLY A 72 -17.81 -17.00 9.65
C GLY A 72 -18.00 -15.50 9.92
N PRO A 73 -18.77 -15.20 10.98
CA PRO A 73 -19.18 -13.83 11.28
C PRO A 73 -18.00 -12.97 11.77
N ILE A 74 -17.82 -11.83 11.13
CA ILE A 74 -16.88 -10.76 11.54
C ILE A 74 -17.68 -9.72 12.30
N LYS A 75 -17.29 -9.42 13.54
CA LYS A 75 -17.92 -8.38 14.37
C LYS A 75 -17.70 -7.00 13.76
N VAL A 76 -18.75 -6.21 13.65
CA VAL A 76 -18.70 -4.82 13.21
C VAL A 76 -19.01 -3.90 14.39
N THR A 77 -18.18 -2.89 14.59
CA THR A 77 -18.35 -1.83 15.60
C THR A 77 -18.38 -0.47 14.94
N ALA A 78 -18.92 0.55 15.64
CA ALA A 78 -19.00 1.93 15.16
C ALA A 78 -18.46 2.89 16.25
N GLU A 79 -17.19 2.67 16.62
CA GLU A 79 -16.53 3.43 17.70
C GLU A 79 -15.55 4.46 17.11
N ARG A 80 -15.67 5.72 17.56
CA ARG A 80 -14.79 6.81 17.13
C ARG A 80 -13.43 6.79 17.83
N ASP A 81 -13.40 6.32 19.07
CA ASP A 81 -12.20 6.27 19.90
C ASP A 81 -11.60 4.86 19.87
N PRO A 82 -10.48 4.64 19.17
CA PRO A 82 -9.89 3.30 19.04
C PRO A 82 -9.51 2.66 20.37
N SER A 83 -9.31 3.44 21.44
CA SER A 83 -8.98 2.91 22.77
C SER A 83 -10.14 2.12 23.41
N LYS A 84 -11.37 2.29 22.91
CA LYS A 84 -12.59 1.61 23.39
C LYS A 84 -12.96 0.39 22.58
N LEU A 85 -12.20 0.06 21.53
CA LEU A 85 -12.45 -1.11 20.70
C LEU A 85 -12.24 -2.42 21.48
N PRO A 86 -12.98 -3.49 21.18
CA PRO A 86 -12.93 -4.74 21.97
C PRO A 86 -11.75 -5.64 21.59
N HIS A 87 -10.57 -5.09 21.28
CA HIS A 87 -9.42 -5.85 20.78
C HIS A 87 -8.99 -6.95 21.73
N LYS A 88 -8.92 -6.65 23.04
CA LYS A 88 -8.55 -7.66 24.06
C LYS A 88 -9.53 -8.81 24.10
N ALA A 89 -10.83 -8.52 24.15
CA ALA A 89 -11.88 -9.55 24.22
C ALA A 89 -11.92 -10.41 22.94
N MET A 90 -11.53 -9.86 21.81
CA MET A 90 -11.52 -10.55 20.52
C MET A 90 -10.18 -11.21 20.20
N GLY A 91 -9.19 -11.10 21.07
CA GLY A 91 -7.86 -11.69 20.87
C GLY A 91 -7.16 -11.17 19.62
N VAL A 92 -7.20 -9.84 19.40
CA VAL A 92 -6.58 -9.20 18.24
C VAL A 92 -5.06 -9.20 18.40
N ASP A 93 -4.37 -9.84 17.45
CA ASP A 93 -2.92 -9.77 17.38
C ASP A 93 -2.45 -8.45 16.76
N ILE A 94 -3.04 -8.07 15.63
CA ILE A 94 -2.66 -6.85 14.89
C ILE A 94 -3.91 -6.02 14.59
N ALA A 95 -3.92 -4.75 15.02
CA ALA A 95 -4.88 -3.77 14.55
C ALA A 95 -4.37 -3.17 13.22
N LEU A 96 -5.17 -3.25 12.16
CA LEU A 96 -4.90 -2.63 10.87
C LEU A 96 -5.56 -1.25 10.87
N GLU A 97 -4.76 -0.20 11.01
CA GLU A 97 -5.25 1.18 11.04
C GLU A 97 -5.40 1.70 9.60
N CYS A 98 -6.63 1.76 9.12
CA CYS A 98 -6.97 2.08 7.73
C CYS A 98 -7.84 3.35 7.59
N THR A 99 -8.01 4.14 8.65
CA THR A 99 -8.82 5.37 8.60
C THR A 99 -8.12 6.55 7.95
N GLY A 100 -6.79 6.56 7.94
CA GLY A 100 -5.97 7.70 7.54
C GLY A 100 -5.94 8.84 8.58
N ILE A 101 -6.51 8.63 9.78
CA ILE A 101 -6.60 9.64 10.85
C ILE A 101 -5.52 9.42 11.91
N PHE A 102 -5.27 8.18 12.31
CA PHE A 102 -4.34 7.82 13.38
C PHE A 102 -2.96 7.46 12.80
N THR A 103 -2.34 8.42 12.12
CA THR A 103 -1.10 8.26 11.35
C THR A 103 0.15 8.74 12.11
N SER A 104 0.18 8.58 13.43
CA SER A 104 1.38 8.76 14.24
C SER A 104 1.44 7.66 15.30
N LYS A 105 2.64 7.38 15.81
CA LYS A 105 2.83 6.41 16.90
C LYS A 105 1.93 6.73 18.09
N GLU A 106 1.88 8.00 18.48
CA GLU A 106 1.05 8.47 19.60
C GLU A 106 -0.42 8.11 19.40
N LYS A 107 -1.00 8.51 18.26
CA LYS A 107 -2.42 8.27 17.97
C LYS A 107 -2.74 6.79 17.77
N ALA A 108 -1.91 6.06 17.05
CA ALA A 108 -2.10 4.64 16.78
C ALA A 108 -1.99 3.78 18.05
N SER A 109 -1.29 4.26 19.09
CA SER A 109 -1.18 3.58 20.40
C SER A 109 -2.52 3.38 21.10
N ALA A 110 -3.58 4.09 20.71
CA ALA A 110 -4.94 3.85 21.20
C ALA A 110 -5.40 2.40 20.98
N HIS A 111 -4.97 1.76 19.91
CA HIS A 111 -5.26 0.34 19.64
C HIS A 111 -4.56 -0.60 20.63
N ILE A 112 -3.36 -0.22 21.10
CA ILE A 112 -2.64 -1.00 22.14
C ILE A 112 -3.38 -0.86 23.47
N THR A 113 -3.86 0.36 23.80
CA THR A 113 -4.71 0.58 24.97
C THR A 113 -5.97 -0.29 24.94
N ALA A 114 -6.56 -0.50 23.76
CA ALA A 114 -7.71 -1.38 23.54
C ALA A 114 -7.36 -2.88 23.63
N GLY A 115 -6.06 -3.23 23.65
CA GLY A 115 -5.58 -4.60 23.85
C GLY A 115 -5.14 -5.33 22.59
N ALA A 116 -4.91 -4.65 21.47
CA ALA A 116 -4.17 -5.22 20.34
C ALA A 116 -2.69 -5.40 20.73
N LYS A 117 -2.04 -6.45 20.27
CA LYS A 117 -0.62 -6.66 20.55
C LYS A 117 0.28 -5.72 19.74
N ARG A 118 -0.10 -5.41 18.51
CA ARG A 118 0.62 -4.50 17.60
C ARG A 118 -0.35 -3.75 16.70
N VAL A 119 0.16 -2.72 16.04
CA VAL A 119 -0.60 -1.92 15.05
C VAL A 119 0.19 -1.84 13.75
N LEU A 120 -0.51 -2.07 12.64
CA LEU A 120 0.00 -1.81 11.29
C LEU A 120 -0.81 -0.67 10.66
N VAL A 121 -0.15 0.46 10.41
CA VAL A 121 -0.77 1.65 9.83
C VAL A 121 -0.68 1.59 8.30
N SER A 122 -1.80 1.74 7.62
CA SER A 122 -1.92 1.70 6.14
C SER A 122 -1.54 3.02 5.45
N ALA A 123 -0.63 3.77 6.06
CA ALA A 123 -0.14 5.07 5.59
C ALA A 123 1.25 5.33 6.16
N PRO A 124 2.01 6.31 5.63
CA PRO A 124 3.15 6.86 6.35
C PRO A 124 2.72 7.29 7.76
N ALA A 125 3.48 6.91 8.78
CA ALA A 125 3.14 7.20 10.17
C ALA A 125 4.32 7.87 10.88
N ASP A 126 4.04 9.02 11.48
CA ASP A 126 5.04 9.78 12.21
C ASP A 126 5.51 8.99 13.45
N HIS A 127 6.82 8.92 13.63
CA HIS A 127 7.48 8.25 14.75
C HIS A 127 7.11 6.76 14.92
N ALA A 128 6.64 6.08 13.85
CA ALA A 128 6.47 4.63 13.88
C ALA A 128 7.78 3.93 14.28
N ASP A 129 7.70 2.79 14.96
CA ASP A 129 8.88 2.01 15.38
C ASP A 129 9.68 1.53 14.18
N LEU A 130 8.98 1.21 13.08
CA LEU A 130 9.57 0.88 11.79
C LEU A 130 8.61 1.25 10.66
N THR A 131 9.16 1.80 9.58
CA THR A 131 8.47 1.88 8.29
C THR A 131 8.91 0.70 7.44
N VAL A 132 7.94 -0.12 6.99
CA VAL A 132 8.18 -1.36 6.26
C VAL A 132 7.68 -1.24 4.82
N VAL A 133 8.52 -1.70 3.90
CA VAL A 133 8.12 -2.12 2.56
C VAL A 133 8.42 -3.60 2.43
N TYR A 134 7.37 -4.40 2.31
CA TYR A 134 7.51 -5.86 2.24
C TYR A 134 8.33 -6.28 1.02
N GLY A 135 9.28 -7.18 1.21
CA GLY A 135 10.26 -7.58 0.19
C GLY A 135 11.53 -6.73 0.20
N VAL A 136 11.53 -5.54 0.84
CA VAL A 136 12.70 -4.64 0.89
C VAL A 136 13.38 -4.67 2.24
N ASN A 137 12.63 -4.46 3.33
CA ASN A 137 13.17 -4.39 4.69
C ASN A 137 12.28 -5.08 5.75
N HIS A 138 11.34 -5.93 5.35
CA HIS A 138 10.47 -6.63 6.29
C HIS A 138 11.21 -7.63 7.18
N ASP A 139 12.40 -8.06 6.79
CA ASP A 139 13.35 -8.86 7.56
C ASP A 139 13.92 -8.12 8.78
N LYS A 140 13.84 -6.78 8.80
CA LYS A 140 14.22 -5.94 9.94
C LYS A 140 13.14 -5.86 11.03
N LEU A 141 11.97 -6.44 10.81
CA LEU A 141 10.92 -6.52 11.82
C LEU A 141 11.40 -7.33 13.03
N THR A 142 11.16 -6.80 14.22
CA THR A 142 11.44 -7.46 15.51
C THR A 142 10.20 -7.44 16.40
N LYS A 143 10.22 -8.23 17.47
CA LYS A 143 9.13 -8.24 18.46
C LYS A 143 8.92 -6.89 19.16
N ASP A 144 9.92 -6.03 19.18
CA ASP A 144 9.89 -4.73 19.84
C ASP A 144 9.24 -3.65 18.98
N HIS A 145 9.03 -3.91 17.68
CA HIS A 145 8.31 -3.01 16.79
C HIS A 145 6.80 -3.19 16.97
N VAL A 146 6.18 -2.32 17.76
CA VAL A 146 4.77 -2.39 18.16
C VAL A 146 3.88 -1.60 17.20
N ILE A 147 4.28 -0.38 16.83
CA ILE A 147 3.58 0.48 15.86
C ILE A 147 4.39 0.53 14.58
N VAL A 148 3.89 -0.12 13.54
CA VAL A 148 4.58 -0.23 12.24
C VAL A 148 3.80 0.49 11.16
N SER A 149 4.51 1.24 10.31
CA SER A 149 3.94 1.84 9.09
C SER A 149 4.20 0.94 7.89
N ASN A 150 3.18 0.69 7.07
CA ASN A 150 3.34 0.01 5.78
C ASN A 150 3.74 0.98 4.65
N ALA A 151 4.24 2.18 4.98
CA ALA A 151 4.55 3.25 4.06
C ALA A 151 3.35 3.68 3.19
N SER A 152 3.59 4.23 2.00
CA SER A 152 2.55 4.54 1.01
C SER A 152 2.54 3.51 -0.13
N CYS A 153 1.44 3.47 -0.90
CA CYS A 153 1.38 2.65 -2.11
C CYS A 153 2.50 3.00 -3.11
N THR A 154 2.80 4.30 -3.26
CA THR A 154 3.88 4.78 -4.13
C THR A 154 5.26 4.34 -3.64
N THR A 155 5.51 4.40 -2.32
CA THR A 155 6.77 3.90 -1.73
C THR A 155 6.90 2.38 -1.92
N ASN A 156 5.80 1.64 -1.79
CA ASN A 156 5.77 0.19 -2.05
C ASN A 156 6.07 -0.15 -3.53
N CYS A 157 5.69 0.72 -4.47
CA CYS A 157 6.06 0.56 -5.87
C CYS A 157 7.53 0.92 -6.12
N LEU A 158 8.00 2.06 -5.59
CA LEU A 158 9.32 2.61 -5.89
C LEU A 158 10.45 1.82 -5.23
N ALA A 159 10.32 1.47 -3.95
CA ALA A 159 11.41 0.89 -3.16
C ALA A 159 11.95 -0.44 -3.70
N PRO A 160 11.14 -1.42 -4.15
CA PRO A 160 11.66 -2.65 -4.76
C PRO A 160 12.48 -2.38 -6.02
N VAL A 161 12.02 -1.48 -6.89
CA VAL A 161 12.74 -1.09 -8.13
C VAL A 161 14.07 -0.42 -7.77
N VAL A 162 14.04 0.55 -6.88
CA VAL A 162 15.22 1.29 -6.42
C VAL A 162 16.22 0.36 -5.74
N LYS A 163 15.77 -0.58 -4.90
CA LYS A 163 16.66 -1.57 -4.27
C LYS A 163 17.42 -2.37 -5.32
N VAL A 164 16.72 -2.96 -6.29
CA VAL A 164 17.36 -3.78 -7.34
C VAL A 164 18.36 -2.97 -8.15
N LEU A 165 18.00 -1.75 -8.55
CA LEU A 165 18.86 -0.92 -9.39
C LEU A 165 20.04 -0.34 -8.59
N ASN A 166 19.84 0.01 -7.32
CA ASN A 166 20.94 0.44 -6.46
C ASN A 166 21.94 -0.69 -6.20
N ASP A 167 21.46 -1.91 -5.96
CA ASP A 167 22.31 -3.08 -5.75
C ASP A 167 23.11 -3.46 -7.02
N ALA A 168 22.51 -3.30 -8.22
CA ALA A 168 23.10 -3.70 -9.49
C ALA A 168 24.09 -2.66 -10.07
N ILE A 169 23.68 -1.40 -10.11
CA ILE A 169 24.42 -0.33 -10.82
C ILE A 169 24.73 0.90 -9.98
N GLY A 170 24.17 0.96 -8.75
CA GLY A 170 24.27 2.09 -7.83
C GLY A 170 23.45 3.30 -8.29
N ILE A 171 22.93 4.05 -7.33
CA ILE A 171 22.19 5.29 -7.55
C ILE A 171 22.93 6.43 -6.84
N GLU A 172 23.31 7.46 -7.59
CA GLU A 172 23.86 8.68 -7.01
C GLU A 172 22.76 9.54 -6.41
N HIS A 173 21.82 9.93 -7.25
CA HIS A 173 20.60 10.65 -6.90
C HIS A 173 19.53 10.41 -7.95
N GLY A 174 18.29 10.69 -7.61
CA GLY A 174 17.18 10.48 -8.54
C GLY A 174 15.96 11.31 -8.22
N PHE A 175 15.09 11.46 -9.21
CA PHE A 175 13.83 12.18 -9.10
C PHE A 175 12.68 11.34 -9.65
N MET A 176 11.64 11.16 -8.83
CA MET A 176 10.45 10.39 -9.17
C MET A 176 9.26 11.31 -9.41
N THR A 177 8.56 11.10 -10.51
CA THR A 177 7.21 11.63 -10.71
C THR A 177 6.23 10.47 -10.65
N THR A 178 5.29 10.48 -9.71
CA THR A 178 4.18 9.53 -9.80
C THR A 178 3.01 10.17 -10.55
N ILE A 179 2.55 9.47 -11.59
CA ILE A 179 1.28 9.75 -12.26
C ILE A 179 0.25 8.88 -11.54
N HIS A 180 -0.57 9.52 -10.71
CA HIS A 180 -1.35 8.82 -9.69
C HIS A 180 -2.84 8.94 -9.93
N ALA A 181 -3.55 7.83 -9.85
CA ALA A 181 -5.01 7.82 -9.81
C ALA A 181 -5.52 8.74 -8.69
N TYR A 182 -6.72 9.32 -8.85
CA TYR A 182 -7.34 10.06 -7.76
C TYR A 182 -7.71 9.12 -6.61
N THR A 183 -7.76 9.65 -5.40
CA THR A 183 -8.05 8.88 -4.18
C THR A 183 -9.20 9.52 -3.40
N GLY A 184 -9.73 8.82 -2.41
CA GLY A 184 -10.92 9.24 -1.66
C GLY A 184 -10.78 10.53 -0.86
N ASP A 185 -9.58 11.13 -0.80
CA ASP A 185 -9.35 12.46 -0.24
C ASP A 185 -9.66 13.59 -1.24
N GLN A 186 -9.82 13.26 -2.53
CA GLN A 186 -10.09 14.24 -3.59
C GLN A 186 -11.59 14.29 -3.91
N PRO A 187 -12.17 15.50 -4.01
CA PRO A 187 -13.59 15.67 -4.27
C PRO A 187 -13.94 15.44 -5.75
N THR A 188 -15.20 15.12 -6.00
CA THR A 188 -15.76 15.04 -7.36
C THR A 188 -15.96 16.41 -8.00
N LEU A 189 -16.28 17.43 -7.18
CA LEU A 189 -16.41 18.83 -7.57
C LEU A 189 -15.58 19.71 -6.65
N ASP A 190 -15.24 20.93 -7.09
CA ASP A 190 -14.44 21.88 -6.32
C ASP A 190 -15.01 22.09 -4.92
N THR A 191 -14.20 21.92 -3.88
CA THR A 191 -14.59 22.12 -2.49
C THR A 191 -13.40 22.52 -1.61
N MET A 192 -13.70 22.88 -0.38
CA MET A 192 -12.69 23.26 0.62
C MET A 192 -11.73 22.08 0.89
N HIS A 193 -10.45 22.35 0.74
CA HIS A 193 -9.37 21.41 1.03
C HIS A 193 -8.13 22.18 1.50
N LYS A 194 -7.34 21.61 2.43
CA LYS A 194 -6.10 22.26 2.93
C LYS A 194 -5.04 22.45 1.84
N ASP A 195 -4.99 21.53 0.87
CA ASP A 195 -4.19 21.66 -0.36
C ASP A 195 -5.11 22.22 -1.45
N LEU A 196 -4.85 23.44 -1.91
CA LEU A 196 -5.68 24.12 -2.89
C LEU A 196 -5.74 23.40 -4.25
N TYR A 197 -4.68 22.68 -4.63
CA TYR A 197 -4.69 21.87 -5.85
C TYR A 197 -5.65 20.68 -5.69
N ARG A 198 -5.62 19.97 -4.56
CA ARG A 198 -6.49 18.81 -4.30
C ARG A 198 -7.95 19.17 -4.04
N GLY A 199 -8.25 20.44 -3.79
CA GLY A 199 -9.63 20.94 -3.66
C GLY A 199 -10.39 20.99 -4.99
N ARG A 200 -9.73 20.72 -6.12
CA ARG A 200 -10.33 20.77 -7.46
C ARG A 200 -10.89 19.41 -7.88
N ALA A 201 -11.84 19.44 -8.83
CA ALA A 201 -12.54 18.26 -9.34
C ALA A 201 -11.58 17.19 -9.89
N ALA A 202 -11.49 16.07 -9.19
CA ALA A 202 -10.52 15.01 -9.42
C ALA A 202 -10.66 14.34 -10.79
N ALA A 203 -11.90 14.17 -11.27
CA ALA A 203 -12.18 13.47 -12.52
C ALA A 203 -12.09 14.37 -13.77
N LEU A 204 -11.78 15.67 -13.60
CA LEU A 204 -11.71 16.64 -14.70
C LEU A 204 -10.32 17.22 -14.92
N SER A 205 -9.40 17.04 -13.97
CA SER A 205 -8.14 17.80 -13.97
C SER A 205 -6.92 16.93 -13.72
N MET A 206 -5.80 17.25 -14.35
CA MET A 206 -4.48 16.83 -13.91
C MET A 206 -4.02 17.77 -12.79
N ILE A 207 -3.73 17.24 -11.63
CA ILE A 207 -3.50 18.00 -10.40
C ILE A 207 -2.07 17.76 -9.90
N PRO A 208 -1.16 18.76 -10.00
CA PRO A 208 0.16 18.66 -9.39
C PRO A 208 0.03 18.76 -7.87
N THR A 209 0.75 17.90 -7.15
CA THR A 209 0.76 17.93 -5.69
C THR A 209 2.07 17.34 -5.14
N SER A 210 2.35 17.59 -3.89
CA SER A 210 3.50 17.02 -3.20
C SER A 210 3.32 15.52 -2.89
N THR A 211 4.44 14.83 -2.76
CA THR A 211 4.49 13.46 -2.21
C THR A 211 5.76 13.26 -1.41
N GLY A 212 5.62 12.60 -0.25
CA GLY A 212 6.78 12.16 0.53
C GLY A 212 7.32 10.79 0.12
N ALA A 213 6.73 10.15 -0.90
CA ALA A 213 7.00 8.73 -1.21
C ALA A 213 8.47 8.47 -1.59
N ALA A 214 9.12 9.35 -2.35
CA ALA A 214 10.52 9.20 -2.73
C ALA A 214 11.46 9.38 -1.53
N LYS A 215 11.19 10.39 -0.69
CA LYS A 215 11.95 10.61 0.56
C LYS A 215 11.79 9.45 1.54
N ALA A 216 10.59 8.86 1.60
CA ALA A 216 10.32 7.70 2.46
C ALA A 216 11.12 6.44 2.07
N VAL A 217 11.65 6.36 0.84
CA VAL A 217 12.59 5.28 0.46
C VAL A 217 13.82 5.29 1.35
N GLY A 218 14.32 6.48 1.76
CA GLY A 218 15.44 6.60 2.69
C GLY A 218 15.19 6.00 4.09
N LEU A 219 13.90 5.81 4.49
CA LEU A 219 13.56 5.14 5.75
C LEU A 219 13.72 3.61 5.64
N VAL A 220 13.57 3.05 4.46
CA VAL A 220 13.63 1.59 4.22
C VAL A 220 14.96 1.16 3.61
N LEU A 221 15.64 2.06 2.89
CA LEU A 221 16.97 1.93 2.31
C LEU A 221 17.86 3.12 2.77
N PRO A 222 18.45 3.05 3.97
CA PRO A 222 19.16 4.19 4.59
C PRO A 222 20.31 4.74 3.75
N GLU A 223 20.95 3.92 2.92
CA GLU A 223 22.04 4.32 2.02
C GLU A 223 21.59 5.30 0.91
N LEU A 224 20.27 5.42 0.70
CA LEU A 224 19.66 6.36 -0.24
C LEU A 224 19.01 7.57 0.44
N ASN A 225 19.18 7.71 1.75
CA ASN A 225 18.66 8.87 2.47
C ASN A 225 19.20 10.18 1.90
N GLY A 226 18.31 11.13 1.59
CA GLY A 226 18.66 12.42 1.00
C GLY A 226 19.02 12.40 -0.49
N LYS A 227 19.04 11.23 -1.14
CA LYS A 227 19.38 11.10 -2.57
C LYS A 227 18.19 11.08 -3.51
N LEU A 228 17.00 10.86 -2.99
CA LEU A 228 15.76 10.76 -3.79
C LEU A 228 14.76 11.83 -3.38
N ASP A 229 14.16 12.47 -4.38
CA ASP A 229 13.01 13.36 -4.20
C ASP A 229 11.95 13.08 -5.28
N GLY A 230 10.79 13.71 -5.17
CA GLY A 230 9.74 13.50 -6.15
C GLY A 230 8.49 14.34 -5.95
N VAL A 231 7.64 14.27 -6.96
CA VAL A 231 6.34 14.94 -7.02
C VAL A 231 5.26 13.98 -7.48
N ALA A 232 4.00 14.36 -7.30
CA ALA A 232 2.85 13.62 -7.78
C ALA A 232 2.06 14.49 -8.78
N ILE A 233 1.53 13.84 -9.82
CA ILE A 233 0.50 14.38 -10.69
C ILE A 233 -0.70 13.45 -10.57
N ARG A 234 -1.79 13.94 -9.97
CA ARG A 234 -3.06 13.22 -9.95
C ARG A 234 -3.75 13.37 -11.30
N VAL A 235 -4.29 12.28 -11.80
CA VAL A 235 -4.94 12.23 -13.13
C VAL A 235 -6.37 11.71 -13.02
N PRO A 236 -7.26 12.01 -13.99
CA PRO A 236 -8.65 11.57 -14.03
C PRO A 236 -8.79 10.05 -14.29
N THR A 237 -8.18 9.24 -13.46
CA THR A 237 -8.19 7.77 -13.53
C THR A 237 -8.54 7.22 -12.15
N PRO A 238 -9.50 6.28 -12.03
CA PRO A 238 -10.02 5.84 -10.74
C PRO A 238 -9.07 4.91 -9.97
N ASN A 239 -8.21 4.18 -10.68
CA ASN A 239 -7.26 3.24 -10.10
C ASN A 239 -6.10 2.98 -11.05
N VAL A 240 -5.04 2.40 -10.55
CA VAL A 240 -3.75 2.15 -11.17
C VAL A 240 -2.96 3.43 -11.41
N SER A 241 -1.83 3.47 -10.79
CA SER A 241 -0.85 4.56 -10.84
C SER A 241 0.46 4.06 -11.42
N MET A 242 1.36 4.97 -11.76
CA MET A 242 2.70 4.60 -12.18
C MET A 242 3.75 5.55 -11.62
N ILE A 243 4.95 5.06 -11.45
CA ILE A 243 6.14 5.87 -11.23
C ILE A 243 6.89 6.07 -12.55
N ASP A 244 7.36 7.28 -12.79
CA ASP A 244 8.36 7.64 -13.79
C ASP A 244 9.60 8.12 -13.01
N PHE A 245 10.60 7.24 -12.89
CA PHE A 245 11.77 7.47 -12.08
C PHE A 245 13.00 7.68 -12.96
N LYS A 246 13.67 8.83 -12.75
CA LYS A 246 14.93 9.20 -13.40
C LYS A 246 16.01 9.24 -12.34
N PHE A 247 17.17 8.67 -12.64
CA PHE A 247 18.31 8.69 -11.73
C PHE A 247 19.64 8.68 -12.46
N VAL A 248 20.67 9.16 -11.79
CA VAL A 248 22.05 9.03 -12.24
C VAL A 248 22.65 7.78 -11.61
N ALA A 249 23.07 6.85 -12.47
CA ALA A 249 23.76 5.64 -12.05
C ALA A 249 25.21 5.94 -11.67
N LYS A 250 25.75 5.23 -10.67
CA LYS A 250 27.15 5.38 -10.22
C LYS A 250 28.19 4.87 -11.23
N ARG A 251 27.75 4.06 -12.17
CA ARG A 251 28.58 3.55 -13.26
C ARG A 251 27.80 3.49 -14.57
N LYS A 252 28.50 3.37 -15.67
CA LYS A 252 27.86 3.15 -16.99
C LYS A 252 27.04 1.86 -16.98
N THR A 253 25.91 1.92 -17.62
CA THR A 253 24.94 0.83 -17.81
C THR A 253 24.22 0.99 -19.16
N ASP A 254 23.40 0.01 -19.49
CA ASP A 254 22.53 0.04 -20.66
C ASP A 254 21.13 -0.50 -20.31
N LYS A 255 20.22 -0.41 -21.29
CA LYS A 255 18.84 -0.88 -21.15
C LYS A 255 18.77 -2.38 -20.78
N ASP A 256 19.60 -3.19 -21.39
CA ASP A 256 19.55 -4.64 -21.24
C ASP A 256 20.00 -5.09 -19.85
N GLU A 257 21.04 -4.46 -19.30
CA GLU A 257 21.49 -4.69 -17.93
C GLU A 257 20.43 -4.29 -16.91
N VAL A 258 19.83 -3.10 -17.06
CA VAL A 258 18.75 -2.62 -16.19
C VAL A 258 17.58 -3.62 -16.20
N ASN A 259 17.10 -3.98 -17.37
CA ASN A 259 15.97 -4.89 -17.53
C ASN A 259 16.27 -6.30 -17.01
N LYS A 260 17.48 -6.80 -17.25
CA LYS A 260 17.93 -8.10 -16.76
C LYS A 260 17.97 -8.16 -15.24
N SER A 261 18.46 -7.11 -14.59
CA SER A 261 18.51 -7.01 -13.13
C SER A 261 17.09 -7.10 -12.51
N ILE A 262 16.13 -6.41 -13.09
CA ILE A 262 14.72 -6.49 -12.67
C ILE A 262 14.14 -7.89 -12.88
N LYS A 263 14.35 -8.51 -14.07
CA LYS A 263 13.87 -9.88 -14.35
C LYS A 263 14.42 -10.89 -13.35
N LEU A 264 15.70 -10.81 -13.04
CA LEU A 264 16.33 -11.69 -12.06
C LEU A 264 15.74 -11.52 -10.66
N ALA A 265 15.55 -10.28 -10.21
CA ALA A 265 14.99 -10.00 -8.89
C ALA A 265 13.53 -10.47 -8.78
N SER A 266 12.72 -10.27 -9.82
CA SER A 266 11.30 -10.69 -9.85
C SER A 266 11.15 -12.21 -9.86
N ALA A 267 12.10 -12.94 -10.43
CA ALA A 267 12.08 -14.41 -10.43
C ALA A 267 12.57 -15.01 -9.09
N ASN A 268 13.33 -14.27 -8.30
CA ASN A 268 14.00 -14.75 -7.09
C ASN A 268 13.50 -14.00 -5.83
N GLN A 269 14.32 -13.10 -5.29
CA GLN A 269 14.10 -12.47 -3.97
C GLN A 269 12.85 -11.57 -3.87
N LEU A 270 12.34 -11.08 -5.01
CA LEU A 270 11.14 -10.24 -5.05
C LEU A 270 9.97 -10.94 -5.79
N LYS A 271 9.99 -12.26 -5.85
CA LYS A 271 8.91 -13.02 -6.45
C LYS A 271 7.57 -12.72 -5.77
N GLY A 272 6.55 -12.36 -6.59
CA GLY A 272 5.22 -11.96 -6.12
C GLY A 272 5.14 -10.53 -5.55
N ILE A 273 6.28 -9.81 -5.48
CA ILE A 273 6.37 -8.42 -5.04
C ILE A 273 6.65 -7.51 -6.22
N LEU A 274 7.66 -7.85 -7.02
CA LEU A 274 8.05 -7.16 -8.24
C LEU A 274 7.68 -8.01 -9.44
N GLY A 275 6.79 -7.51 -10.29
CA GLY A 275 6.47 -8.04 -11.60
C GLY A 275 7.18 -7.26 -12.71
N TRP A 276 7.00 -7.70 -13.94
CA TRP A 276 7.45 -6.97 -15.14
C TRP A 276 6.57 -7.28 -16.34
N THR A 277 6.54 -6.37 -17.30
CA THR A 277 5.91 -6.54 -18.61
C THR A 277 6.80 -5.99 -19.71
N ASP A 278 6.74 -6.59 -20.90
CA ASP A 278 7.30 -6.10 -22.15
C ASP A 278 6.22 -5.84 -23.20
N GLN A 279 4.96 -5.95 -22.79
CA GLN A 279 3.79 -5.72 -23.64
C GLN A 279 3.41 -4.23 -23.65
N PRO A 280 2.73 -3.72 -24.70
CA PRO A 280 2.25 -2.35 -24.78
C PRO A 280 1.02 -2.11 -23.87
N ASN A 281 1.19 -2.34 -22.57
CA ASN A 281 0.13 -2.23 -21.58
C ASN A 281 -0.13 -0.77 -21.18
N VAL A 282 -1.36 -0.53 -20.73
CA VAL A 282 -1.82 0.73 -20.14
C VAL A 282 -2.40 0.50 -18.75
N SER A 283 -2.75 1.56 -18.04
CA SER A 283 -3.13 1.48 -16.61
C SER A 283 -4.20 0.43 -16.28
N ILE A 284 -5.24 0.30 -17.12
CA ILE A 284 -6.35 -0.62 -16.84
C ILE A 284 -5.92 -2.10 -16.82
N ASP A 285 -4.85 -2.45 -17.53
CA ASP A 285 -4.33 -3.83 -17.60
C ASP A 285 -3.73 -4.30 -16.27
N PHE A 286 -3.41 -3.35 -15.38
CA PHE A 286 -2.85 -3.62 -14.04
C PHE A 286 -3.90 -3.49 -12.92
N ASN A 287 -5.17 -3.28 -13.28
CA ASN A 287 -6.23 -3.27 -12.28
C ASN A 287 -6.33 -4.66 -11.64
N HIS A 288 -6.33 -4.69 -10.32
CA HIS A 288 -6.34 -5.93 -9.54
C HIS A 288 -5.02 -6.73 -9.60
N ASP A 289 -3.91 -6.10 -10.01
CA ASP A 289 -2.59 -6.69 -9.91
C ASP A 289 -2.10 -6.69 -8.45
N SER A 290 -1.73 -7.86 -7.94
CA SER A 290 -1.28 -8.05 -6.55
C SER A 290 0.18 -7.66 -6.32
N HIS A 291 0.97 -7.41 -7.37
CA HIS A 291 2.34 -6.94 -7.20
C HIS A 291 2.39 -5.54 -6.58
N SER A 292 3.43 -5.28 -5.81
CA SER A 292 3.72 -3.91 -5.35
C SER A 292 4.13 -3.00 -6.49
N SER A 293 4.75 -3.57 -7.52
CA SER A 293 5.37 -2.86 -8.63
C SER A 293 5.49 -3.78 -9.84
N THR A 294 4.97 -3.38 -10.99
CA THR A 294 5.12 -4.11 -12.27
C THR A 294 5.90 -3.24 -13.25
N PHE A 295 7.18 -3.59 -13.40
CA PHE A 295 8.15 -2.83 -14.17
C PHE A 295 7.89 -2.92 -15.69
N HIS A 296 7.92 -1.80 -16.39
CA HIS A 296 7.64 -1.72 -17.83
C HIS A 296 8.95 -1.69 -18.65
N MET A 297 9.36 -2.84 -19.16
CA MET A 297 10.67 -3.09 -19.76
C MET A 297 10.97 -2.22 -21.01
N ASP A 298 9.98 -2.01 -21.87
CA ASP A 298 10.16 -1.25 -23.10
C ASP A 298 10.31 0.25 -22.85
N GLN A 299 9.88 0.74 -21.69
CA GLN A 299 9.96 2.11 -21.24
C GLN A 299 11.30 2.49 -20.61
N THR A 300 12.22 1.54 -20.46
CA THR A 300 13.58 1.80 -19.99
C THR A 300 14.35 2.60 -21.03
N LYS A 301 14.96 3.71 -20.61
CA LYS A 301 15.86 4.55 -21.41
C LYS A 301 17.15 4.81 -20.65
N VAL A 302 18.26 4.77 -21.37
CA VAL A 302 19.59 5.13 -20.84
C VAL A 302 20.20 6.17 -21.76
N MET A 303 20.66 7.28 -21.21
CA MET A 303 21.34 8.36 -21.91
C MET A 303 22.75 8.50 -21.35
N ASP A 304 23.73 8.64 -22.22
CA ASP A 304 25.16 8.81 -21.90
C ASP A 304 25.71 7.71 -20.95
N GLY A 305 25.02 6.58 -20.89
CA GLY A 305 25.37 5.42 -20.06
C GLY A 305 25.08 5.59 -18.57
N THR A 306 24.68 6.76 -18.10
CA THR A 306 24.48 7.02 -16.67
C THR A 306 23.12 7.62 -16.32
N LEU A 307 22.51 8.41 -17.20
CA LEU A 307 21.16 8.93 -16.95
C LEU A 307 20.12 7.86 -17.34
N VAL A 308 19.52 7.26 -16.34
CA VAL A 308 18.55 6.18 -16.51
C VAL A 308 17.13 6.65 -16.21
N ARG A 309 16.18 6.31 -17.08
CA ARG A 309 14.75 6.50 -16.84
C ARG A 309 14.06 5.16 -16.89
N VAL A 310 13.25 4.86 -15.87
CA VAL A 310 12.44 3.64 -15.75
C VAL A 310 10.99 3.98 -15.38
N MET A 311 10.07 3.09 -15.75
CA MET A 311 8.66 3.16 -15.38
C MET A 311 8.22 1.88 -14.68
N SER A 312 7.33 2.01 -13.72
CA SER A 312 6.67 0.87 -13.10
C SER A 312 5.23 1.20 -12.71
N TRP A 313 4.34 0.23 -12.93
CA TRP A 313 2.92 0.30 -12.63
C TRP A 313 2.63 -0.25 -11.25
N TYR A 314 1.55 0.20 -10.63
CA TYR A 314 1.03 -0.38 -9.40
C TYR A 314 -0.47 -0.13 -9.26
N ASP A 315 -1.19 -1.18 -8.91
CA ASP A 315 -2.54 -0.99 -8.40
C ASP A 315 -2.42 -0.40 -6.98
N ASN A 316 -2.67 0.91 -6.87
CA ASN A 316 -2.47 1.65 -5.62
C ASN A 316 -3.43 1.25 -4.50
N GLU A 317 -4.48 0.48 -4.81
CA GLU A 317 -5.40 -0.11 -3.84
C GLU A 317 -5.10 -1.59 -3.61
N TRP A 318 -5.09 -2.41 -4.67
CA TRP A 318 -5.01 -3.86 -4.58
C TRP A 318 -3.62 -4.37 -4.19
N GLY A 319 -2.58 -3.93 -4.88
CA GLY A 319 -1.20 -4.29 -4.56
C GLY A 319 -0.84 -3.90 -3.13
N PHE A 320 -1.22 -2.67 -2.72
CA PHE A 320 -1.00 -2.19 -1.36
C PHE A 320 -1.77 -3.01 -0.31
N SER A 321 -3.02 -3.40 -0.59
CA SER A 321 -3.84 -4.21 0.32
C SER A 321 -3.26 -5.61 0.52
N ASN A 322 -2.70 -6.22 -0.52
CA ASN A 322 -1.95 -7.47 -0.41
C ASN A 322 -0.72 -7.32 0.50
N ARG A 323 0.05 -6.22 0.36
CA ARG A 323 1.21 -5.94 1.24
C ARG A 323 0.81 -5.70 2.68
N MET A 324 -0.33 -5.08 2.95
CA MET A 324 -0.86 -4.96 4.31
C MET A 324 -1.07 -6.34 4.95
N ALA A 325 -1.65 -7.29 4.23
CA ALA A 325 -1.85 -8.64 4.72
C ALA A 325 -0.53 -9.38 4.94
N ASP A 326 0.44 -9.24 4.03
CA ASP A 326 1.76 -9.88 4.15
C ASP A 326 2.56 -9.34 5.33
N THR A 327 2.57 -8.01 5.50
CA THR A 327 3.25 -7.35 6.62
C THR A 327 2.59 -7.74 7.95
N ALA A 328 1.25 -7.78 8.02
CA ALA A 328 0.54 -8.21 9.21
C ALA A 328 0.91 -9.64 9.62
N VAL A 329 1.00 -10.56 8.66
CA VAL A 329 1.43 -11.95 8.92
C VAL A 329 2.89 -12.00 9.37
N ALA A 330 3.78 -11.23 8.75
CA ALA A 330 5.18 -11.15 9.20
C ALA A 330 5.29 -10.66 10.65
N MET A 331 4.54 -9.60 11.01
CA MET A 331 4.47 -9.08 12.39
C MET A 331 3.90 -10.12 13.36
N GLY A 332 2.84 -10.84 12.96
CA GLY A 332 2.19 -11.84 13.81
C GLY A 332 3.07 -13.07 14.11
N LYS A 333 4.02 -13.39 13.22
CA LYS A 333 4.97 -14.50 13.41
C LYS A 333 6.09 -14.20 14.41
N LEU A 334 6.23 -12.97 14.85
CA LEU A 334 7.28 -12.57 15.81
C LEU A 334 6.92 -12.85 17.28
N GLY A 335 5.72 -13.33 17.54
CA GLY A 335 5.24 -13.69 18.89
C GLY A 335 4.49 -12.57 19.59
#